data_3b7bdfe62c9d18f66e02e1a41df839c9
#
_entry.id   3b7bdfe62c9d18f66e02e1a41df839c9
#
_cell.length_a   1.000
_cell.length_b   1.000
_cell.length_c   1.000
_cell.angle_alpha   90.00
_cell.angle_beta   90.00
_cell.angle_gamma   90.00
#
_symmetry.space_group_name_H-M   'P 1'
#
loop_
_entity.id
_entity.type
_entity.pdbx_description
1 polymer ?
#
loop_
_entity_poly.entity_id
_entity_poly.type
_entity_poly.pdbx_seq_one_letter_code
_entity_poly.pdbx_strand_id
1 'polypeptide(L)'
;MVNAASFDLGQGSNTGMSGVSPFATPIDANTDRVFHSAGEAGGWLMSTCDVGGSCTDLELPPDFGTDYTQVTLADGSLRAYFVLPEPDGTKEIATATVTYSDGVPRLGPTNRLGITAGPSQRAWGVPDSVVMPDGRVRLYWVDEGQSRGFEPTRAQQQCLMKALGRKGAQQLASGKKVTKRVKKAVRRCGIPVSAIGSRGSRSNEVIKSATSTDLSGTAFTPDAGFRTTGGYVDSDVIRAENGDWVMLLSTGPGDPPQRLFAATSTDGLDWKIEAKPLTPSSVNVLDPTAIAIGANKWRVYYSQSPKSTPFANHRIFVGTLTR
;
A
#
# COMPACT_ATOMS: atom_id res chain seq x y z
N MET A 1 31.98 -10.61 4.50
CA MET A 1 30.53 -10.41 4.32
C MET A 1 30.20 -9.06 4.92
N VAL A 2 29.89 -8.06 4.09
CA VAL A 2 29.40 -6.77 4.57
C VAL A 2 28.00 -7.06 5.12
N ASN A 3 27.79 -6.86 6.44
CA ASN A 3 26.44 -6.90 6.99
C ASN A 3 25.61 -5.89 6.21
N ALA A 4 24.58 -6.35 5.51
CA ALA A 4 23.61 -5.44 4.90
C ALA A 4 23.05 -4.59 6.04
N ALA A 5 23.16 -3.27 5.91
CA ALA A 5 22.61 -2.35 6.88
C ALA A 5 21.11 -2.63 7.02
N SER A 6 20.64 -2.88 8.23
CA SER A 6 19.23 -3.12 8.51
C SER A 6 18.52 -1.80 8.75
N PHE A 7 17.27 -1.72 8.28
CA PHE A 7 16.43 -0.58 8.60
C PHE A 7 16.01 -0.56 10.08
N ASP A 8 16.01 0.62 10.68
CA ASP A 8 15.53 0.84 12.02
C ASP A 8 14.61 2.08 12.07
N LEU A 9 13.37 1.87 12.47
CA LEU A 9 12.40 2.95 12.70
C LEU A 9 12.40 3.27 14.19
N GLY A 10 12.91 4.43 14.53
CA GLY A 10 12.90 4.95 15.89
C GLY A 10 11.47 5.10 16.43
N GLN A 11 11.36 5.23 17.73
CA GLN A 11 10.08 5.47 18.38
C GLN A 11 9.44 6.75 17.83
N GLY A 12 8.23 6.63 17.28
CA GLY A 12 7.50 7.76 16.74
C GLY A 12 6.78 8.57 17.81
N SER A 13 6.59 9.85 17.51
CA SER A 13 5.79 10.79 18.30
C SER A 13 4.41 10.97 17.68
N ASN A 14 3.36 11.06 18.51
CA ASN A 14 2.02 11.39 18.07
C ASN A 14 1.97 12.86 17.62
N THR A 15 1.52 13.12 16.40
CA THR A 15 1.43 14.47 15.84
C THR A 15 0.17 15.24 16.29
N GLY A 16 -0.76 14.56 16.95
CA GLY A 16 -2.09 15.11 17.26
C GLY A 16 -3.13 14.91 16.17
N MET A 17 -2.71 14.68 14.92
CA MET A 17 -3.62 14.42 13.80
C MET A 17 -4.36 13.09 13.95
N SER A 18 -5.63 13.05 13.54
CA SER A 18 -6.44 11.84 13.45
C SER A 18 -6.58 11.43 12.00
N GLY A 19 -6.64 10.13 11.72
CA GLY A 19 -6.92 9.63 10.38
C GLY A 19 -5.97 8.55 9.92
N VAL A 20 -6.07 8.25 8.62
CA VAL A 20 -5.28 7.22 7.92
C VAL A 20 -4.78 7.77 6.57
N SER A 21 -4.00 6.97 5.87
CA SER A 21 -3.46 7.26 4.54
C SER A 21 -2.70 8.61 4.49
N PRO A 22 -1.73 8.88 5.40
CA PRO A 22 -0.93 10.07 5.27
C PRO A 22 -0.07 10.00 4.00
N PHE A 23 0.00 11.13 3.29
CA PHE A 23 1.01 11.40 2.27
C PHE A 23 1.73 12.69 2.65
N ALA A 24 3.05 12.64 2.79
CA ALA A 24 3.84 13.76 3.28
C ALA A 24 4.81 14.27 2.22
N THR A 25 4.95 15.60 2.14
CA THR A 25 5.92 16.28 1.28
C THR A 25 6.54 17.47 2.02
N PRO A 26 7.83 17.76 1.85
CA PRO A 26 8.45 18.89 2.51
C PRO A 26 7.95 20.22 1.90
N ILE A 27 7.71 21.21 2.74
CA ILE A 27 7.54 22.61 2.33
C ILE A 27 8.92 23.26 2.35
N ASP A 28 9.66 23.06 3.43
CA ASP A 28 11.02 23.50 3.64
C ASP A 28 11.77 22.54 4.61
N ALA A 29 12.93 22.91 5.10
CA ALA A 29 13.73 22.07 6.00
C ALA A 29 13.05 21.78 7.35
N ASN A 30 12.11 22.62 7.78
CA ASN A 30 11.49 22.59 9.10
C ASN A 30 10.00 22.33 9.06
N THR A 31 9.38 22.31 7.88
CA THR A 31 7.91 22.25 7.72
C THR A 31 7.53 21.23 6.67
N ASP A 32 6.61 20.36 7.02
CA ASP A 32 6.03 19.37 6.11
C ASP A 32 4.57 19.68 5.84
N ARG A 33 4.13 19.25 4.70
CA ARG A 33 2.72 19.16 4.33
C ARG A 33 2.31 17.71 4.37
N VAL A 34 1.25 17.40 5.11
CA VAL A 34 0.72 16.04 5.28
C VAL A 34 -0.74 16.01 4.85
N PHE A 35 -1.03 15.29 3.79
CA PHE A 35 -2.39 14.97 3.37
C PHE A 35 -2.84 13.71 4.10
N HIS A 36 -4.08 13.67 4.58
CA HIS A 36 -4.61 12.49 5.27
C HIS A 36 -6.13 12.48 5.28
N SER A 37 -6.73 11.32 5.51
CA SER A 37 -8.17 11.26 5.75
C SER A 37 -8.52 11.88 7.10
N ALA A 38 -9.70 12.47 7.21
CA ALA A 38 -10.21 13.03 8.47
C ALA A 38 -10.72 11.98 9.47
N GLY A 39 -10.41 10.69 9.26
CA GLY A 39 -10.86 9.59 10.11
C GLY A 39 -12.39 9.44 10.11
N GLU A 40 -13.00 9.31 11.29
CA GLU A 40 -14.46 9.11 11.43
C GLU A 40 -15.30 10.31 10.96
N ALA A 41 -14.71 11.50 10.94
CA ALA A 41 -15.40 12.70 10.45
C ALA A 41 -15.66 12.68 8.94
N GLY A 42 -14.92 11.84 8.21
CA GLY A 42 -14.95 11.75 6.75
C GLY A 42 -14.30 12.97 6.08
N GLY A 43 -13.96 12.82 4.79
CA GLY A 43 -13.26 13.84 4.02
C GLY A 43 -11.73 13.74 4.10
N TRP A 44 -11.07 14.72 3.49
CA TRP A 44 -9.62 14.81 3.42
C TRP A 44 -9.14 16.12 4.00
N LEU A 45 -8.02 16.05 4.72
CA LEU A 45 -7.33 17.18 5.32
C LEU A 45 -5.93 17.30 4.73
N MET A 46 -5.41 18.50 4.77
CA MET A 46 -4.00 18.77 4.61
C MET A 46 -3.52 19.49 5.85
N SER A 47 -2.55 18.92 6.55
CA SER A 47 -1.94 19.56 7.70
C SER A 47 -0.60 20.16 7.33
N THR A 48 -0.31 21.35 7.83
CA THR A 48 1.04 21.92 7.85
C THR A 48 1.65 21.62 9.21
N CYS A 49 2.76 20.89 9.23
CA CYS A 49 3.39 20.40 10.44
C CYS A 49 4.82 20.94 10.58
N ASP A 50 5.12 21.59 11.68
CA ASP A 50 6.52 21.87 12.03
C ASP A 50 7.23 20.57 12.41
N VAL A 51 8.47 20.43 11.98
CA VAL A 51 9.28 19.24 12.31
C VAL A 51 9.49 19.15 13.83
N GLY A 52 8.83 18.16 14.46
CA GLY A 52 8.83 17.99 15.92
C GLY A 52 7.88 18.91 16.68
N GLY A 53 7.00 19.62 15.98
CA GLY A 53 6.04 20.57 16.53
C GLY A 53 4.58 20.20 16.30
N SER A 54 3.72 21.19 16.32
CA SER A 54 2.29 21.09 16.11
C SER A 54 1.93 21.09 14.62
N CYS A 55 0.79 20.47 14.31
CA CYS A 55 0.19 20.53 12.98
C CYS A 55 -1.04 21.44 12.98
N THR A 56 -1.27 22.13 11.89
CA THR A 56 -2.48 22.92 11.64
C THR A 56 -3.22 22.33 10.45
N ASP A 57 -4.46 21.94 10.65
CA ASP A 57 -5.30 21.31 9.62
C ASP A 57 -5.99 22.33 8.74
N LEU A 58 -6.09 22.00 7.46
CA LEU A 58 -6.88 22.65 6.43
C LEU A 58 -7.80 21.62 5.80
N GLU A 59 -9.11 21.87 5.81
CA GLU A 59 -10.07 21.01 5.13
C GLU A 59 -9.93 21.12 3.61
N LEU A 60 -9.88 19.98 2.93
CA LEU A 60 -9.78 19.91 1.48
C LEU A 60 -11.18 19.79 0.85
N PRO A 61 -11.37 20.27 -0.40
CA PRO A 61 -12.61 20.07 -1.12
C PRO A 61 -13.02 18.60 -1.23
N PRO A 62 -14.31 18.27 -1.23
CA PRO A 62 -14.80 16.88 -1.30
C PRO A 62 -14.37 16.11 -2.56
N ASP A 63 -14.10 16.84 -3.63
CA ASP A 63 -13.66 16.31 -4.93
C ASP A 63 -12.14 16.14 -5.03
N PHE A 64 -11.42 16.34 -3.92
CA PHE A 64 -9.95 16.27 -3.89
C PHE A 64 -9.40 14.86 -4.19
N GLY A 65 -10.21 13.80 -4.15
CA GLY A 65 -9.80 12.42 -4.34
C GLY A 65 -9.36 11.75 -3.04
N THR A 66 -9.23 10.43 -3.08
CA THR A 66 -8.81 9.64 -1.91
C THR A 66 -7.43 9.03 -2.16
N ASP A 67 -6.72 8.70 -1.09
CA ASP A 67 -5.39 8.05 -1.17
C ASP A 67 -4.44 8.82 -2.09
N TYR A 68 -4.19 10.05 -1.74
CA TYR A 68 -3.44 11.03 -2.53
C TYR A 68 -1.94 10.78 -2.46
N THR A 69 -1.28 10.88 -3.61
CA THR A 69 0.18 10.98 -3.75
C THR A 69 0.55 12.05 -4.78
N GLN A 70 1.76 12.59 -4.71
CA GLN A 70 2.21 13.69 -5.56
C GLN A 70 3.70 13.55 -5.92
N VAL A 71 4.04 13.91 -7.13
CA VAL A 71 5.44 14.05 -7.59
C VAL A 71 5.71 15.42 -8.18
N THR A 72 6.98 15.82 -8.13
CA THR A 72 7.50 16.93 -8.94
C THR A 72 8.09 16.36 -10.22
N LEU A 73 7.52 16.73 -11.37
CA LEU A 73 7.98 16.30 -12.67
C LEU A 73 9.31 16.98 -13.08
N ALA A 74 9.93 16.51 -14.14
CA ALA A 74 11.22 17.03 -14.62
C ALA A 74 11.19 18.52 -15.03
N ASP A 75 10.01 19.02 -15.42
CA ASP A 75 9.79 20.44 -15.75
C ASP A 75 9.49 21.31 -14.51
N GLY A 76 9.50 20.74 -13.31
CA GLY A 76 9.19 21.40 -12.06
C GLY A 76 7.69 21.47 -11.73
N SER A 77 6.81 21.04 -12.63
CA SER A 77 5.37 21.01 -12.35
C SER A 77 5.03 19.89 -11.37
N LEU A 78 3.93 20.08 -10.62
CA LEU A 78 3.43 19.09 -9.66
C LEU A 78 2.31 18.29 -10.27
N ARG A 79 2.33 16.99 -10.05
CA ARG A 79 1.30 16.06 -10.50
C ARG A 79 0.85 15.16 -9.37
N ALA A 80 -0.45 15.12 -9.15
CA ALA A 80 -1.10 14.23 -8.19
C ALA A 80 -1.62 12.97 -8.86
N TYR A 81 -1.69 11.91 -8.06
CA TYR A 81 -2.40 10.68 -8.37
C TYR A 81 -3.27 10.32 -7.16
N PHE A 82 -4.47 9.86 -7.41
CA PHE A 82 -5.45 9.57 -6.36
C PHE A 82 -6.50 8.57 -6.86
N VAL A 83 -7.24 8.00 -5.92
CA VAL A 83 -8.32 7.05 -6.23
C VAL A 83 -9.63 7.79 -6.47
N LEU A 84 -10.33 7.38 -7.52
CA LEU A 84 -11.75 7.68 -7.74
C LEU A 84 -12.54 6.40 -7.50
N PRO A 85 -13.33 6.31 -6.41
CA PRO A 85 -14.20 5.17 -6.18
C PRO A 85 -15.36 5.17 -7.17
N GLU A 86 -15.57 4.04 -7.84
CA GLU A 86 -16.68 3.86 -8.78
C GLU A 86 -17.90 3.21 -8.09
N PRO A 87 -19.11 3.41 -8.63
CA PRO A 87 -20.33 2.87 -8.03
C PRO A 87 -20.37 1.35 -7.92
N ASP A 88 -19.65 0.64 -8.80
CA ASP A 88 -19.53 -0.84 -8.78
C ASP A 88 -18.46 -1.34 -7.80
N GLY A 89 -17.81 -0.44 -7.07
CA GLY A 89 -16.74 -0.72 -6.12
C GLY A 89 -15.34 -0.79 -6.73
N THR A 90 -15.20 -0.64 -8.05
CA THR A 90 -13.90 -0.48 -8.72
C THR A 90 -13.24 0.81 -8.24
N LYS A 91 -11.93 0.80 -8.09
CA LYS A 91 -11.11 1.97 -7.76
C LYS A 91 -10.29 2.32 -8.97
N GLU A 92 -10.58 3.46 -9.60
CA GLU A 92 -9.81 3.94 -10.73
C GLU A 92 -8.78 4.96 -10.26
N ILE A 93 -7.55 4.84 -10.75
CA ILE A 93 -6.52 5.84 -10.47
C ILE A 93 -6.64 6.96 -11.48
N ALA A 94 -6.72 8.17 -10.96
CA ALA A 94 -6.77 9.39 -11.74
C ALA A 94 -5.55 10.28 -11.45
N THR A 95 -5.33 11.26 -12.31
CA THR A 95 -4.27 12.25 -12.16
C THR A 95 -4.78 13.66 -12.44
N ALA A 96 -4.17 14.64 -11.79
CA ALA A 96 -4.37 16.05 -12.04
C ALA A 96 -3.07 16.83 -11.84
N THR A 97 -2.92 17.99 -12.46
CA THR A 97 -1.89 18.96 -12.06
C THR A 97 -2.22 19.53 -10.70
N VAL A 98 -1.19 19.91 -9.95
CA VAL A 98 -1.35 20.56 -8.65
C VAL A 98 -0.70 21.93 -8.70
N THR A 99 -1.41 22.93 -8.19
CA THR A 99 -0.86 24.25 -7.91
C THR A 99 -1.17 24.63 -6.47
N TYR A 100 -0.37 25.50 -5.90
CA TYR A 100 -0.62 26.01 -4.55
C TYR A 100 -0.89 27.52 -4.63
N SER A 101 -1.98 27.96 -4.03
CA SER A 101 -2.28 29.38 -3.82
C SER A 101 -2.40 29.60 -2.32
N ASP A 102 -1.53 30.45 -1.76
CA ASP A 102 -1.44 30.71 -0.31
C ASP A 102 -1.33 29.43 0.54
N GLY A 103 -0.55 28.47 0.04
CA GLY A 103 -0.37 27.18 0.70
C GLY A 103 -1.51 26.17 0.49
N VAL A 104 -2.63 26.58 -0.10
CA VAL A 104 -3.79 25.73 -0.38
C VAL A 104 -3.60 25.00 -1.72
N PRO A 105 -3.71 23.66 -1.78
CA PRO A 105 -3.61 22.93 -3.03
C PRO A 105 -4.85 23.14 -3.90
N ARG A 106 -4.63 23.21 -5.21
CA ARG A 106 -5.66 23.27 -6.23
C ARG A 106 -5.37 22.20 -7.28
N LEU A 107 -6.35 21.34 -7.52
CA LEU A 107 -6.27 20.36 -8.59
C LEU A 107 -6.76 20.98 -9.91
N GLY A 108 -6.00 20.76 -10.97
CA GLY A 108 -6.46 21.02 -12.33
C GLY A 108 -7.49 19.98 -12.80
N PRO A 109 -7.83 19.97 -14.08
CA PRO A 109 -8.74 18.97 -14.62
C PRO A 109 -8.26 17.53 -14.36
N THR A 110 -9.15 16.72 -13.85
CA THR A 110 -8.90 15.31 -13.55
C THR A 110 -8.91 14.48 -14.83
N ASN A 111 -7.86 13.68 -15.01
CA ASN A 111 -7.75 12.71 -16.10
C ASN A 111 -7.71 11.29 -15.52
N ARG A 112 -8.55 10.42 -16.03
CA ARG A 112 -8.56 8.98 -15.69
C ARG A 112 -7.42 8.27 -16.41
N LEU A 113 -6.70 7.40 -15.70
CA LEU A 113 -5.54 6.72 -16.26
C LEU A 113 -5.87 5.36 -16.91
N GLY A 114 -7.09 4.86 -16.74
CA GLY A 114 -7.45 3.49 -17.11
C GLY A 114 -6.75 2.41 -16.29
N ILE A 115 -6.10 2.81 -15.18
CA ILE A 115 -5.51 1.89 -14.19
C ILE A 115 -6.56 1.67 -13.12
N THR A 116 -7.03 0.42 -13.00
CA THR A 116 -8.08 0.07 -12.05
C THR A 116 -7.61 -1.00 -11.08
N ALA A 117 -7.97 -0.86 -9.81
CA ALA A 117 -8.03 -1.94 -8.86
C ALA A 117 -9.45 -2.51 -8.85
N GLY A 118 -9.61 -3.83 -8.73
CA GLY A 118 -10.90 -4.51 -8.86
C GLY A 118 -11.93 -4.10 -7.80
N PRO A 119 -13.18 -4.58 -7.90
CA PRO A 119 -14.26 -4.23 -6.95
C PRO A 119 -14.12 -4.95 -5.61
N SER A 120 -13.16 -5.85 -5.48
CA SER A 120 -12.88 -6.54 -4.23
C SER A 120 -12.52 -5.57 -3.11
N GLN A 121 -12.95 -5.89 -1.89
CA GLN A 121 -12.54 -5.15 -0.68
C GLN A 121 -11.04 -5.26 -0.37
N ARG A 122 -10.27 -6.04 -1.15
CA ARG A 122 -8.82 -6.19 -1.04
C ARG A 122 -8.06 -5.47 -2.13
N ALA A 123 -8.75 -4.98 -3.14
CA ALA A 123 -8.21 -4.15 -4.20
C ALA A 123 -8.41 -2.67 -3.81
N TRP A 124 -7.54 -2.16 -2.95
CA TRP A 124 -7.70 -0.85 -2.32
C TRP A 124 -7.42 0.31 -3.27
N GLY A 125 -6.63 0.10 -4.31
CA GLY A 125 -6.10 1.18 -5.13
C GLY A 125 -4.86 1.77 -4.48
N VAL A 126 -5.01 2.68 -3.55
CA VAL A 126 -3.94 3.34 -2.77
C VAL A 126 -2.68 3.55 -3.60
N PRO A 127 -2.68 4.55 -4.52
CA PRO A 127 -1.54 4.78 -5.40
C PRO A 127 -0.38 5.40 -4.62
N ASP A 128 0.82 5.00 -5.00
CA ASP A 128 2.04 5.73 -4.71
C ASP A 128 2.78 6.05 -6.00
N SER A 129 3.57 7.12 -6.00
CA SER A 129 4.20 7.63 -7.21
C SER A 129 5.64 8.06 -6.96
N VAL A 130 6.51 7.75 -7.91
CA VAL A 130 7.92 8.15 -7.84
C VAL A 130 8.44 8.54 -9.23
N VAL A 131 9.28 9.57 -9.28
CA VAL A 131 9.99 9.96 -10.52
C VAL A 131 11.22 9.07 -10.68
N MET A 132 11.31 8.45 -11.84
CA MET A 132 12.43 7.59 -12.23
C MET A 132 13.65 8.42 -12.67
N PRO A 133 14.85 7.81 -12.75
CA PRO A 133 16.05 8.52 -13.20
C PRO A 133 15.97 9.12 -14.61
N ASP A 134 15.13 8.54 -15.46
CA ASP A 134 14.87 9.03 -16.82
C ASP A 134 13.77 10.11 -16.90
N GLY A 135 13.24 10.55 -15.73
CA GLY A 135 12.22 11.58 -15.61
C GLY A 135 10.78 11.06 -15.77
N ARG A 136 10.60 9.82 -16.15
CA ARG A 136 9.25 9.21 -16.19
C ARG A 136 8.75 8.94 -14.80
N VAL A 137 7.43 8.77 -14.65
CA VAL A 137 6.79 8.42 -13.39
C VAL A 137 6.51 6.92 -13.37
N ARG A 138 6.76 6.28 -12.23
CA ARG A 138 6.23 4.96 -11.93
C ARG A 138 5.20 5.08 -10.84
N LEU A 139 4.02 4.49 -11.09
CA LEU A 139 2.95 4.31 -10.11
C LEU A 139 3.00 2.91 -9.54
N TYR A 140 2.70 2.81 -8.26
CA TYR A 140 2.44 1.56 -7.55
C TYR A 140 1.02 1.62 -7.00
N TRP A 141 0.32 0.49 -6.91
CA TRP A 141 -1.02 0.44 -6.31
C TRP A 141 -1.34 -0.94 -5.75
N VAL A 142 -2.25 -0.95 -4.80
CA VAL A 142 -2.75 -2.18 -4.17
C VAL A 142 -3.89 -2.74 -4.98
N ASP A 143 -3.77 -4.00 -5.39
CA ASP A 143 -4.82 -4.75 -6.06
C ASP A 143 -5.01 -6.12 -5.39
N GLU A 144 -6.09 -6.79 -5.72
CA GLU A 144 -6.23 -8.19 -5.34
C GLU A 144 -5.36 -9.04 -6.25
N GLY A 145 -4.42 -9.76 -5.65
CA GLY A 145 -3.70 -10.80 -6.36
C GLY A 145 -4.73 -11.79 -6.89
N GLN A 146 -4.59 -12.18 -8.17
CA GLN A 146 -5.35 -13.32 -8.62
C GLN A 146 -5.18 -14.38 -7.56
N SER A 147 -6.25 -14.68 -6.84
CA SER A 147 -6.27 -15.92 -6.10
C SER A 147 -5.96 -16.97 -7.16
N ARG A 148 -4.73 -17.44 -7.21
CA ARG A 148 -4.46 -18.76 -7.72
C ARG A 148 -5.12 -19.69 -6.69
N GLY A 149 -6.42 -19.51 -6.54
CA GLY A 149 -7.28 -20.55 -6.04
C GLY A 149 -6.94 -21.70 -6.98
N PHE A 150 -6.31 -22.71 -6.42
CA PHE A 150 -6.11 -23.93 -7.16
C PHE A 150 -7.50 -24.28 -7.69
N GLU A 151 -7.76 -23.98 -8.96
CA GLU A 151 -8.93 -24.47 -9.65
C GLU A 151 -8.64 -25.93 -10.00
N PRO A 152 -9.22 -26.86 -9.24
CA PRO A 152 -9.02 -28.26 -9.53
C PRO A 152 -9.54 -28.53 -10.94
N THR A 153 -8.73 -29.19 -11.75
CA THR A 153 -9.18 -29.67 -13.06
C THR A 153 -10.49 -30.47 -12.91
N ARG A 154 -11.26 -30.60 -13.99
CA ARG A 154 -12.51 -31.38 -13.96
C ARG A 154 -12.29 -32.78 -13.38
N ALA A 155 -11.17 -33.44 -13.70
CA ALA A 155 -10.79 -34.75 -13.17
C ALA A 155 -10.53 -34.68 -11.65
N GLN A 156 -9.84 -33.65 -11.18
CA GLN A 156 -9.57 -33.44 -9.75
C GLN A 156 -10.84 -33.09 -8.97
N GLN A 157 -11.76 -32.31 -9.55
CA GLN A 157 -13.07 -32.03 -8.96
C GLN A 157 -13.90 -33.30 -8.80
N GLN A 158 -13.95 -34.15 -9.82
CA GLN A 158 -14.63 -35.45 -9.77
C GLN A 158 -14.00 -36.37 -8.71
N CYS A 159 -12.66 -36.40 -8.65
CA CYS A 159 -11.94 -37.15 -7.61
C CYS A 159 -12.28 -36.66 -6.19
N LEU A 160 -12.29 -35.34 -5.97
CA LEU A 160 -12.66 -34.77 -4.67
C LEU A 160 -14.13 -35.07 -4.31
N MET A 161 -15.04 -34.96 -5.26
CA MET A 161 -16.45 -35.31 -5.05
C MET A 161 -16.61 -36.78 -4.66
N LYS A 162 -15.87 -37.69 -5.30
CA LYS A 162 -15.87 -39.12 -4.97
C LYS A 162 -15.27 -39.40 -3.60
N ALA A 163 -14.18 -38.70 -3.21
CA ALA A 163 -13.44 -38.93 -1.97
C ALA A 163 -14.08 -38.28 -0.73
N LEU A 164 -14.74 -37.13 -0.87
CA LEU A 164 -15.27 -36.32 0.23
C LEU A 164 -16.80 -36.28 0.26
N GLY A 165 -17.48 -36.65 -0.84
CA GLY A 165 -18.88 -36.42 -1.05
C GLY A 165 -19.23 -34.93 -1.24
N ARG A 166 -20.49 -34.63 -1.63
CA ARG A 166 -20.98 -33.27 -1.93
C ARG A 166 -20.72 -32.30 -0.75
N LYS A 167 -21.07 -32.70 0.47
CA LYS A 167 -20.89 -31.87 1.69
C LYS A 167 -19.41 -31.59 1.97
N GLY A 168 -18.53 -32.59 1.84
CA GLY A 168 -17.09 -32.41 2.07
C GLY A 168 -16.42 -31.53 1.03
N ALA A 169 -16.83 -31.65 -0.24
CA ALA A 169 -16.35 -30.78 -1.32
C ALA A 169 -16.82 -29.32 -1.14
N GLN A 170 -18.07 -29.10 -0.70
CA GLN A 170 -18.58 -27.78 -0.35
C GLN A 170 -17.87 -27.16 0.88
N GLN A 171 -17.58 -27.97 1.90
CA GLN A 171 -16.79 -27.52 3.07
C GLN A 171 -15.37 -27.10 2.67
N LEU A 172 -14.76 -27.81 1.74
CA LEU A 172 -13.46 -27.45 1.19
C LEU A 172 -13.54 -26.13 0.41
N ALA A 173 -14.56 -25.96 -0.42
CA ALA A 173 -14.80 -24.73 -1.18
C ALA A 173 -15.11 -23.52 -0.28
N SER A 174 -15.80 -23.73 0.85
CA SER A 174 -16.14 -22.68 1.82
C SER A 174 -14.99 -22.29 2.78
N GLY A 175 -13.79 -22.87 2.62
CA GLY A 175 -12.61 -22.51 3.41
C GLY A 175 -12.65 -22.90 4.89
N LYS A 176 -13.58 -23.78 5.31
CA LYS A 176 -13.62 -24.29 6.68
C LYS A 176 -12.38 -25.15 7.00
N LYS A 177 -12.07 -25.26 8.30
CA LYS A 177 -10.89 -25.96 8.83
C LYS A 177 -10.59 -27.27 8.11
N VAL A 178 -9.42 -27.37 7.47
CA VAL A 178 -8.98 -28.55 6.69
C VAL A 178 -8.64 -29.70 7.62
N THR A 179 -9.48 -30.72 7.69
CA THR A 179 -9.30 -31.92 8.52
C THR A 179 -8.23 -32.85 7.95
N LYS A 180 -7.71 -33.77 8.76
CA LYS A 180 -6.79 -34.84 8.29
C LYS A 180 -7.39 -35.64 7.11
N ARG A 181 -8.70 -35.89 7.13
CA ARG A 181 -9.45 -36.59 6.06
C ARG A 181 -9.40 -35.81 4.74
N VAL A 182 -9.61 -34.50 4.80
CA VAL A 182 -9.55 -33.60 3.64
C VAL A 182 -8.14 -33.56 3.06
N LYS A 183 -7.11 -33.43 3.89
CA LYS A 183 -5.69 -33.46 3.45
C LYS A 183 -5.35 -34.76 2.72
N LYS A 184 -5.84 -35.90 3.23
CA LYS A 184 -5.62 -37.21 2.59
C LYS A 184 -6.33 -37.34 1.23
N ALA A 185 -7.59 -36.89 1.15
CA ALA A 185 -8.36 -36.89 -0.09
C ALA A 185 -7.73 -36.02 -1.19
N VAL A 186 -7.29 -34.82 -0.82
CA VAL A 186 -6.64 -33.86 -1.70
C VAL A 186 -5.35 -34.42 -2.30
N ARG A 187 -4.47 -34.97 -1.45
CA ARG A 187 -3.22 -35.64 -1.94
C ARG A 187 -3.55 -36.79 -2.91
N ARG A 188 -4.58 -37.57 -2.61
CA ARG A 188 -5.02 -38.69 -3.46
C ARG A 188 -5.50 -38.22 -4.83
N CYS A 189 -6.06 -37.02 -4.90
CA CYS A 189 -6.54 -36.42 -6.14
C CYS A 189 -5.44 -35.61 -6.87
N GLY A 190 -4.18 -35.76 -6.50
CA GLY A 190 -3.06 -35.06 -7.14
C GLY A 190 -3.06 -33.54 -6.93
N ILE A 191 -3.66 -33.12 -5.82
CA ILE A 191 -3.74 -31.72 -5.45
C ILE A 191 -2.71 -31.43 -4.37
N PRO A 192 -1.81 -30.43 -4.52
CA PRO A 192 -0.88 -30.04 -3.47
C PRO A 192 -1.64 -29.58 -2.21
N VAL A 193 -1.29 -30.10 -1.04
CA VAL A 193 -1.96 -29.72 0.22
C VAL A 193 -1.78 -28.22 0.52
N SER A 194 -0.68 -27.62 0.06
CA SER A 194 -0.46 -26.17 0.07
C SER A 194 -1.50 -25.37 -0.72
N ALA A 195 -2.12 -25.99 -1.72
CA ALA A 195 -3.17 -25.33 -2.53
C ALA A 195 -4.53 -25.26 -1.84
N ILE A 196 -4.74 -25.99 -0.73
CA ILE A 196 -6.05 -26.07 -0.05
C ILE A 196 -6.00 -25.65 1.43
N GLY A 197 -4.89 -25.29 1.95
CA GLY A 197 -4.74 -24.97 3.38
C GLY A 197 -4.57 -23.50 3.69
N SER A 198 -4.43 -22.69 2.67
CA SER A 198 -4.09 -21.28 2.80
C SER A 198 -5.30 -20.33 2.79
N ARG A 199 -6.50 -20.81 3.15
CA ARG A 199 -7.55 -19.94 3.69
C ARG A 199 -7.42 -19.75 5.20
N GLY A 200 -6.23 -19.82 5.74
CA GLY A 200 -5.83 -19.09 6.91
C GLY A 200 -5.35 -17.76 6.40
N SER A 201 -6.16 -16.75 6.49
CA SER A 201 -5.84 -15.35 6.77
C SER A 201 -4.49 -14.78 6.22
N ARG A 202 -4.00 -15.19 5.07
CA ARG A 202 -3.05 -14.36 4.35
C ARG A 202 -3.82 -13.58 3.33
N SER A 203 -3.82 -12.30 3.56
CA SER A 203 -4.25 -11.27 2.65
C SER A 203 -3.79 -11.60 1.24
N ASN A 204 -4.67 -11.50 0.25
CA ASN A 204 -4.34 -11.75 -1.17
C ASN A 204 -3.96 -10.46 -1.88
N GLU A 205 -3.75 -9.40 -1.14
CA GLU A 205 -3.30 -8.13 -1.71
C GLU A 205 -1.94 -8.31 -2.34
N VAL A 206 -1.77 -7.64 -3.46
CA VAL A 206 -0.52 -7.52 -4.22
C VAL A 206 -0.28 -6.06 -4.54
N ILE A 207 0.98 -5.70 -4.67
CA ILE A 207 1.34 -4.39 -5.22
C ILE A 207 1.68 -4.59 -6.70
N LYS A 208 1.01 -3.83 -7.55
CA LYS A 208 1.25 -3.69 -8.98
C LYS A 208 1.98 -2.39 -9.26
N SER A 209 2.51 -2.25 -10.47
CA SER A 209 3.04 -0.96 -10.95
C SER A 209 2.80 -0.76 -12.43
N ALA A 210 2.90 0.50 -12.84
CA ALA A 210 2.90 0.93 -14.23
C ALA A 210 3.89 2.07 -14.41
N THR A 211 4.54 2.11 -15.55
CA THR A 211 5.51 3.17 -15.88
C THR A 211 4.91 4.10 -16.93
N SER A 212 5.04 5.40 -16.73
CA SER A 212 4.53 6.38 -17.70
C SER A 212 5.24 6.24 -19.05
N THR A 213 4.50 6.49 -20.12
CA THR A 213 5.02 6.40 -21.49
C THR A 213 5.90 7.60 -21.86
N ASP A 214 5.72 8.71 -21.13
CA ASP A 214 6.42 9.97 -21.31
C ASP A 214 6.68 10.68 -19.98
N LEU A 215 7.22 11.89 -20.04
CA LEU A 215 7.58 12.70 -18.88
C LEU A 215 6.37 13.42 -18.24
N SER A 216 5.22 13.43 -18.90
CA SER A 216 4.02 14.13 -18.39
C SER A 216 3.33 13.36 -17.26
N GLY A 217 3.57 12.05 -17.16
CA GLY A 217 2.90 11.19 -16.16
C GLY A 217 1.39 11.09 -16.33
N THR A 218 0.88 11.15 -17.57
CA THR A 218 -0.57 11.10 -17.86
C THR A 218 -1.01 9.84 -18.59
N ALA A 219 -0.07 9.07 -19.13
CA ALA A 219 -0.32 7.81 -19.82
C ALA A 219 0.67 6.76 -19.34
N PHE A 220 0.20 5.54 -19.07
CA PHE A 220 1.00 4.49 -18.44
C PHE A 220 0.90 3.17 -19.18
N THR A 221 1.99 2.41 -19.12
CA THR A 221 2.02 1.00 -19.50
C THR A 221 2.21 0.15 -18.25
N PRO A 222 1.32 -0.83 -17.97
CA PRO A 222 1.49 -1.72 -16.84
C PRO A 222 2.81 -2.50 -16.92
N ASP A 223 3.53 -2.54 -15.80
CA ASP A 223 4.71 -3.37 -15.65
C ASP A 223 4.32 -4.84 -15.44
N ALA A 224 5.06 -5.78 -16.03
CA ALA A 224 4.75 -7.20 -15.91
C ALA A 224 4.94 -7.72 -14.48
N GLY A 225 4.03 -8.58 -14.01
CA GLY A 225 4.09 -9.24 -12.70
C GLY A 225 3.67 -8.34 -11.54
N PHE A 226 3.97 -8.81 -10.34
CA PHE A 226 3.66 -8.12 -9.09
C PHE A 226 4.94 -7.62 -8.43
N ARG A 227 4.86 -6.47 -7.77
CA ARG A 227 5.97 -5.92 -6.98
C ARG A 227 6.12 -6.66 -5.67
N THR A 228 5.00 -6.93 -5.01
CA THR A 228 4.94 -7.77 -3.81
C THR A 228 3.74 -8.72 -3.90
N THR A 229 3.83 -9.81 -3.15
CA THR A 229 2.76 -10.78 -2.93
C THR A 229 2.73 -11.15 -1.45
N GLY A 230 1.63 -11.69 -0.97
CA GLY A 230 1.54 -12.17 0.41
C GLY A 230 0.87 -11.20 1.37
N GLY A 231 0.05 -10.29 0.83
CA GLY A 231 -0.82 -9.44 1.62
C GLY A 231 -0.14 -8.20 2.18
N TYR A 232 0.73 -7.60 1.40
CA TYR A 232 1.27 -6.29 1.69
C TYR A 232 0.46 -5.22 0.97
N VAL A 233 0.28 -4.08 1.63
CA VAL A 233 -0.51 -2.92 1.19
C VAL A 233 0.22 -1.62 1.50
N ASP A 234 -0.33 -0.50 1.05
CA ASP A 234 0.05 0.86 1.42
C ASP A 234 1.54 1.12 1.22
N SER A 235 1.99 0.91 -0.03
CA SER A 235 3.39 1.15 -0.38
C SER A 235 3.69 2.64 -0.49
N ASP A 236 4.83 3.04 0.05
CA ASP A 236 5.47 4.32 -0.20
C ASP A 236 6.89 4.06 -0.73
N VAL A 237 7.17 4.49 -1.94
CA VAL A 237 8.41 4.18 -2.65
C VAL A 237 9.27 5.43 -2.78
N ILE A 238 10.46 5.34 -2.22
CA ILE A 238 11.44 6.43 -2.21
C ILE A 238 12.75 5.98 -2.86
N ARG A 239 13.50 6.95 -3.35
CA ARG A 239 14.86 6.74 -3.82
C ARG A 239 15.83 7.15 -2.73
N ALA A 240 16.75 6.23 -2.39
CA ALA A 240 17.90 6.57 -1.54
C ALA A 240 18.95 7.35 -2.35
N GLU A 241 19.79 8.12 -1.69
CA GLU A 241 20.84 8.93 -2.34
C GLU A 241 21.84 8.09 -3.14
N ASN A 242 22.10 6.85 -2.71
CA ASN A 242 22.96 5.90 -3.42
C ASN A 242 22.31 5.29 -4.67
N GLY A 243 21.08 5.71 -5.01
CA GLY A 243 20.32 5.22 -6.15
C GLY A 243 19.51 3.95 -5.91
N ASP A 244 19.62 3.32 -4.72
CA ASP A 244 18.76 2.20 -4.34
C ASP A 244 17.30 2.65 -4.24
N TRP A 245 16.40 1.70 -4.51
CA TRP A 245 14.98 1.87 -4.26
C TRP A 245 14.63 1.31 -2.88
N VAL A 246 13.87 2.06 -2.13
CA VAL A 246 13.34 1.66 -0.82
C VAL A 246 11.82 1.74 -0.88
N MET A 247 11.13 0.73 -0.42
CA MET A 247 9.69 0.72 -0.25
C MET A 247 9.37 0.49 1.22
N LEU A 248 8.55 1.35 1.78
CA LEU A 248 7.84 1.09 3.03
C LEU A 248 6.48 0.49 2.68
N LEU A 249 6.02 -0.44 3.47
CA LEU A 249 4.75 -1.12 3.24
C LEU A 249 4.18 -1.64 4.56
N SER A 250 2.87 -1.78 4.63
CA SER A 250 2.20 -2.42 5.74
C SER A 250 1.69 -3.82 5.38
N THR A 251 1.48 -4.68 6.38
CA THR A 251 0.70 -5.90 6.16
C THR A 251 -0.77 -5.54 5.98
N GLY A 252 -1.50 -6.32 5.19
CA GLY A 252 -2.91 -6.09 4.93
C GLY A 252 -3.79 -6.24 6.17
N PRO A 253 -4.99 -5.63 6.18
CA PRO A 253 -5.88 -5.59 7.34
C PRO A 253 -6.51 -6.94 7.69
N GLY A 254 -6.33 -7.96 6.85
CA GLY A 254 -6.88 -9.30 7.10
C GLY A 254 -6.23 -10.07 8.25
N ASP A 255 -5.10 -9.61 8.78
CA ASP A 255 -4.34 -10.27 9.87
C ASP A 255 -3.76 -9.23 10.86
N PRO A 256 -4.61 -8.55 11.64
CA PRO A 256 -4.17 -7.54 12.60
C PRO A 256 -3.37 -8.14 13.77
N PRO A 257 -2.41 -7.40 14.35
CA PRO A 257 -2.11 -6.01 14.02
C PRO A 257 -1.31 -5.87 12.73
N GLN A 258 -1.65 -4.87 11.91
CA GLN A 258 -0.82 -4.48 10.78
C GLN A 258 0.54 -3.99 11.28
N ARG A 259 1.58 -4.20 10.47
CA ARG A 259 2.96 -3.87 10.82
C ARG A 259 3.68 -3.32 9.61
N LEU A 260 4.57 -2.38 9.84
CA LEU A 260 5.41 -1.82 8.79
C LEU A 260 6.62 -2.72 8.51
N PHE A 261 6.99 -2.77 7.25
CA PHE A 261 8.18 -3.43 6.73
C PHE A 261 8.93 -2.49 5.79
N ALA A 262 10.20 -2.74 5.58
CA ALA A 262 10.98 -2.15 4.52
C ALA A 262 11.29 -3.20 3.46
N ALA A 263 11.39 -2.76 2.21
CA ALA A 263 11.90 -3.55 1.10
C ALA A 263 12.91 -2.74 0.30
N THR A 264 13.81 -3.43 -0.39
CA THR A 264 14.81 -2.81 -1.26
C THR A 264 14.75 -3.40 -2.66
N SER A 265 15.11 -2.58 -3.65
CA SER A 265 15.21 -2.98 -5.04
C SER A 265 16.32 -2.18 -5.75
N THR A 266 16.86 -2.73 -6.82
CA THR A 266 17.82 -2.04 -7.69
C THR A 266 17.15 -1.39 -8.92
N ASP A 267 15.93 -1.81 -9.26
CA ASP A 267 15.20 -1.40 -10.47
C ASP A 267 13.77 -0.90 -10.20
N GLY A 268 13.29 -1.03 -8.94
CA GLY A 268 11.91 -0.69 -8.56
C GLY A 268 10.87 -1.72 -9.05
N LEU A 269 11.30 -2.86 -9.58
CA LEU A 269 10.42 -3.92 -10.07
C LEU A 269 10.52 -5.20 -9.23
N ASP A 270 11.73 -5.63 -8.95
CA ASP A 270 11.98 -6.80 -8.12
C ASP A 270 12.37 -6.38 -6.71
N TRP A 271 11.56 -6.76 -5.73
CA TRP A 271 11.67 -6.28 -4.36
C TRP A 271 12.04 -7.38 -3.38
N LYS A 272 13.01 -7.07 -2.53
CA LYS A 272 13.38 -7.91 -1.39
C LYS A 272 12.84 -7.28 -0.10
N ILE A 273 11.82 -7.91 0.47
CA ILE A 273 11.24 -7.47 1.75
C ILE A 273 12.11 -7.95 2.89
N GLU A 274 12.42 -7.06 3.83
CA GLU A 274 13.15 -7.40 5.04
C GLU A 274 12.32 -8.31 5.94
N ALA A 275 12.97 -9.33 6.54
CA ALA A 275 12.27 -10.30 7.37
C ALA A 275 11.80 -9.71 8.71
N LYS A 276 12.52 -8.68 9.22
CA LYS A 276 12.20 -8.02 10.48
C LYS A 276 11.26 -6.85 10.21
N PRO A 277 10.08 -6.81 10.82
CA PRO A 277 9.21 -5.65 10.74
C PRO A 277 9.80 -4.46 11.48
N LEU A 278 9.48 -3.26 11.01
CA LEU A 278 9.91 -1.98 11.58
C LEU A 278 9.15 -1.63 12.87
N THR A 279 7.94 -2.16 13.04
CA THR A 279 7.05 -1.81 14.16
C THR A 279 6.72 -3.03 15.03
N PRO A 280 6.46 -2.82 16.34
CA PRO A 280 6.14 -3.90 17.27
C PRO A 280 4.72 -4.45 17.02
N SER A 281 4.46 -5.68 17.48
CA SER A 281 3.13 -6.30 17.40
C SER A 281 2.18 -5.91 18.55
N SER A 282 2.55 -4.95 19.38
CA SER A 282 1.74 -4.42 20.48
C SER A 282 0.75 -3.34 20.04
N VAL A 283 0.96 -2.75 18.87
CA VAL A 283 0.13 -1.73 18.24
C VAL A 283 -0.19 -2.14 16.81
N ASN A 284 -1.23 -1.54 16.22
CA ASN A 284 -1.57 -1.66 14.82
C ASN A 284 -0.99 -0.46 14.07
N VAL A 285 -0.18 -0.68 13.04
CA VAL A 285 0.52 0.39 12.30
C VAL A 285 0.41 0.14 10.80
N LEU A 286 0.01 1.17 10.05
CA LEU A 286 -0.31 1.12 8.62
C LEU A 286 -0.01 2.45 7.92
N ASP A 287 -0.14 2.48 6.60
CA ASP A 287 -0.07 3.65 5.72
C ASP A 287 1.21 4.49 5.97
N PRO A 288 2.40 3.97 5.73
CA PRO A 288 3.61 4.76 5.86
C PRO A 288 3.79 5.72 4.69
N THR A 289 4.36 6.90 4.94
CA THR A 289 4.91 7.79 3.92
C THR A 289 6.21 8.41 4.41
N ALA A 290 7.18 8.63 3.54
CA ALA A 290 8.53 9.00 3.93
C ALA A 290 9.07 10.21 3.15
N ILE A 291 9.75 11.09 3.86
CA ILE A 291 10.48 12.24 3.33
C ILE A 291 11.97 12.02 3.59
N ALA A 292 12.80 12.08 2.53
CA ALA A 292 14.23 12.03 2.68
C ALA A 292 14.75 13.28 3.44
N ILE A 293 15.51 13.06 4.52
CA ILE A 293 16.08 14.13 5.36
C ILE A 293 17.60 14.03 5.50
N GLY A 294 18.20 13.14 4.76
CA GLY A 294 19.65 12.91 4.70
C GLY A 294 19.99 11.55 4.13
N ALA A 295 21.28 11.29 3.95
CA ALA A 295 21.78 10.01 3.46
C ALA A 295 21.28 8.87 4.36
N ASN A 296 20.53 7.93 3.75
CA ASN A 296 19.94 6.79 4.45
C ASN A 296 19.13 7.16 5.70
N LYS A 297 18.51 8.34 5.67
CA LYS A 297 17.69 8.85 6.76
C LYS A 297 16.41 9.49 6.22
N TRP A 298 15.26 9.08 6.78
CA TRP A 298 13.94 9.54 6.36
C TRP A 298 13.08 9.89 7.56
N ARG A 299 12.27 10.93 7.43
CA ARG A 299 11.15 11.21 8.33
C ARG A 299 9.94 10.46 7.80
N VAL A 300 9.35 9.59 8.63
CA VAL A 300 8.26 8.70 8.26
C VAL A 300 7.01 9.08 9.04
N TYR A 301 5.95 9.44 8.34
CA TYR A 301 4.62 9.54 8.90
C TYR A 301 3.89 8.20 8.70
N TYR A 302 3.08 7.80 9.65
CA TYR A 302 2.32 6.57 9.59
C TYR A 302 1.12 6.61 10.52
N SER A 303 0.08 5.84 10.18
CA SER A 303 -1.11 5.71 11.01
C SER A 303 -0.92 4.63 12.07
N GLN A 304 -1.34 4.90 13.29
CA GLN A 304 -1.29 3.95 14.40
C GLN A 304 -2.61 3.93 15.16
N SER A 305 -3.04 2.74 15.55
CA SER A 305 -4.19 2.52 16.43
C SER A 305 -3.87 1.48 17.52
N PRO A 306 -4.67 1.40 18.61
CA PRO A 306 -4.52 0.33 19.58
C PRO A 306 -4.75 -1.03 18.92
N LYS A 307 -3.96 -2.04 19.28
CA LYS A 307 -4.14 -3.43 18.81
C LYS A 307 -5.55 -3.97 19.07
N SER A 308 -6.19 -3.53 20.14
CA SER A 308 -7.57 -3.93 20.52
C SER A 308 -8.64 -3.34 19.62
N THR A 309 -8.34 -2.24 18.92
CA THR A 309 -9.25 -1.53 17.99
C THR A 309 -8.51 -1.20 16.70
N PRO A 310 -8.07 -2.23 15.92
CA PRO A 310 -7.15 -2.03 14.80
C PRO A 310 -7.77 -1.24 13.63
N PHE A 311 -9.10 -1.07 13.61
CA PHE A 311 -9.83 -0.38 12.54
C PHE A 311 -10.47 0.94 13.00
N ALA A 312 -10.10 1.43 14.18
CA ALA A 312 -10.66 2.66 14.75
C ALA A 312 -9.61 3.43 15.56
N ASN A 313 -9.90 4.70 15.83
CA ASN A 313 -9.07 5.55 16.68
C ASN A 313 -7.62 5.73 16.14
N HIS A 314 -7.47 5.78 14.82
CA HIS A 314 -6.17 6.02 14.22
C HIS A 314 -5.67 7.43 14.52
N ARG A 315 -4.38 7.51 14.83
CA ARG A 315 -3.63 8.75 14.99
C ARG A 315 -2.41 8.69 14.08
N ILE A 316 -1.99 9.83 13.56
CA ILE A 316 -0.79 9.92 12.75
C ILE A 316 0.41 10.17 13.66
N PHE A 317 1.42 9.35 13.47
CA PHE A 317 2.70 9.42 14.16
C PHE A 317 3.79 9.83 13.19
N VAL A 318 4.85 10.40 13.71
CA VAL A 318 6.07 10.71 12.96
C VAL A 318 7.28 10.12 13.66
N GLY A 319 8.13 9.43 12.91
CA GLY A 319 9.38 8.83 13.40
C GLY A 319 10.52 9.04 12.41
N THR A 320 11.72 8.65 12.81
CA THR A 320 12.91 8.66 11.94
C THR A 320 13.27 7.23 11.58
N LEU A 321 13.36 6.96 10.27
CA LEU A 321 13.89 5.72 9.72
C LEU A 321 15.36 5.95 9.35
N THR A 322 16.22 5.00 9.70
CA THR A 322 17.64 4.95 9.31
C THR A 322 17.98 3.60 8.69
N ARG A 323 19.02 3.59 7.84
CA ARG A 323 19.56 2.36 7.22
C ARG A 323 21.07 2.24 7.45
#